data_70e9fd6de4911f8170b1495ff1a34efa
#
_entry.id   70e9fd6de4911f8170b1495ff1a34efa
#
_cell.length_a   1.000
_cell.length_b   1.000
_cell.length_c   1.000
_cell.angle_alpha   90.00
_cell.angle_beta   90.00
_cell.angle_gamma   90.00
#
_symmetry.space_group_name_H-M   'P 1'
#
loop_
_entity.id
_entity.type
_entity.pdbx_description
1 polymer ?
#
loop_
_entity_poly.entity_id
_entity_poly.type
_entity_poly.pdbx_seq_one_letter_code
_entity_poly.pdbx_strand_id
1 'polypeptide(L)'
;HHRAVDDARVTAEVFLRFVEMLEEQDVHTLAKLNDMGAMSPDLIKKAPSYHGIILVKNETGRINLNRLVSASHLDYFNRRPRMPESLIQKYREGLILGSACEAGELFQAVIRGKSEEELAELVRFYDYHEIQPIGSPPAILTDIVPVNGHAKAGECQAALCGPHFRIGS
;
A
#
# COMPACT_ATOMS: atom_id res chain seq x y z
N HIS A 1 33.30 22.83 -8.65
CA HIS A 1 33.10 23.54 -7.37
C HIS A 1 31.62 23.69 -7.14
N HIS A 2 31.08 22.77 -6.35
CA HIS A 2 29.70 22.88 -5.88
C HIS A 2 29.64 23.92 -4.75
N ARG A 3 29.05 25.08 -5.04
CA ARG A 3 28.70 26.04 -4.01
C ARG A 3 27.28 25.77 -3.55
N ALA A 4 27.09 25.41 -2.30
CA ALA A 4 25.77 25.12 -1.73
C ALA A 4 24.74 26.25 -1.99
N VAL A 5 25.20 27.51 -2.04
CA VAL A 5 24.34 28.68 -2.36
C VAL A 5 23.91 28.68 -3.83
N ASP A 6 24.80 28.32 -4.75
CA ASP A 6 24.46 28.26 -6.18
C ASP A 6 23.49 27.12 -6.47
N ASP A 7 23.71 25.95 -5.84
CA ASP A 7 22.82 24.80 -5.94
C ASP A 7 21.43 25.11 -5.36
N ALA A 8 21.39 25.78 -4.19
CA ALA A 8 20.13 26.21 -3.59
C ALA A 8 19.37 27.23 -4.46
N ARG A 9 20.10 28.17 -5.09
CA ARG A 9 19.50 29.15 -6.02
C ARG A 9 18.89 28.47 -7.23
N VAL A 10 19.63 27.58 -7.88
CA VAL A 10 19.14 26.84 -9.06
C VAL A 10 17.93 25.98 -8.69
N THR A 11 17.96 25.34 -7.53
CA THR A 11 16.81 24.55 -7.03
C THR A 11 15.59 25.43 -6.83
N ALA A 12 15.75 26.63 -6.25
CA ALA A 12 14.65 27.58 -6.10
C ALA A 12 14.11 28.08 -7.44
N GLU A 13 14.98 28.37 -8.41
CA GLU A 13 14.56 28.79 -9.76
C GLU A 13 13.77 27.68 -10.48
N VAL A 14 14.22 26.44 -10.38
CA VAL A 14 13.49 25.26 -10.92
C VAL A 14 12.14 25.11 -10.25
N PHE A 15 12.09 25.22 -8.91
CA PHE A 15 10.83 25.14 -8.16
C PHE A 15 9.84 26.22 -8.59
N LEU A 16 10.27 27.46 -8.71
CA LEU A 16 9.41 28.57 -9.18
C LEU A 16 8.88 28.29 -10.58
N ARG A 17 9.71 27.74 -11.47
CA ARG A 17 9.27 27.34 -12.81
C ARG A 17 8.20 26.25 -12.79
N PHE A 18 8.32 25.26 -11.90
CA PHE A 18 7.25 24.28 -11.70
C PHE A 18 5.95 24.91 -11.19
N VAL A 19 6.03 25.86 -10.27
CA VAL A 19 4.83 26.58 -9.78
C VAL A 19 4.14 27.30 -10.94
N GLU A 20 4.87 28.05 -11.77
CA GLU A 20 4.32 28.71 -12.98
C GLU A 20 3.62 27.70 -13.91
N MET A 21 4.26 26.56 -14.19
CA MET A 21 3.69 25.50 -15.03
C MET A 21 2.43 24.90 -14.45
N LEU A 22 2.32 24.80 -13.11
CA LEU A 22 1.15 24.29 -12.43
C LEU A 22 0.01 25.33 -12.47
N GLU A 23 0.34 26.61 -12.30
CA GLU A 23 -0.63 27.72 -12.43
C GLU A 23 -1.23 27.80 -13.83
N GLU A 24 -0.42 27.59 -14.89
CA GLU A 24 -0.88 27.49 -16.29
C GLU A 24 -1.90 26.33 -16.47
N GLN A 25 -1.85 25.28 -15.63
CA GLN A 25 -2.77 24.16 -15.62
C GLN A 25 -3.92 24.32 -14.59
N ASP A 26 -4.12 25.54 -14.07
CA ASP A 26 -5.13 25.85 -13.07
C ASP A 26 -4.95 25.07 -11.76
N VAL A 27 -3.71 24.73 -11.39
CA VAL A 27 -3.36 24.04 -10.14
C VAL A 27 -2.82 25.02 -9.13
N HIS A 28 -3.68 25.47 -8.22
CA HIS A 28 -3.35 26.52 -7.24
C HIS A 28 -3.33 25.99 -5.79
N THR A 29 -3.58 24.71 -5.56
CA THR A 29 -3.63 24.12 -4.22
C THR A 29 -2.88 22.79 -4.16
N LEU A 30 -2.35 22.47 -2.99
CA LEU A 30 -1.72 21.16 -2.74
C LEU A 30 -2.69 19.99 -2.93
N ALA A 31 -3.97 20.18 -2.58
CA ALA A 31 -5.00 19.16 -2.81
C ALA A 31 -5.12 18.84 -4.31
N LYS A 32 -5.25 19.88 -5.16
CA LYS A 32 -5.35 19.71 -6.61
C LYS A 32 -4.07 19.14 -7.21
N LEU A 33 -2.90 19.52 -6.67
CA LEU A 33 -1.62 18.95 -7.05
C LEU A 33 -1.54 17.46 -6.71
N ASN A 34 -2.00 17.06 -5.53
CA ASN A 34 -2.06 15.65 -5.12
C ASN A 34 -3.03 14.85 -5.99
N ASP A 35 -4.16 15.42 -6.39
CA ASP A 35 -5.12 14.79 -7.31
C ASP A 35 -4.50 14.59 -8.71
N MET A 36 -3.69 15.54 -9.18
CA MET A 36 -2.91 15.37 -10.42
C MET A 36 -1.76 14.39 -10.27
N GLY A 37 -1.17 14.36 -9.09
CA GLY A 37 -0.11 13.43 -8.70
C GLY A 37 -0.64 12.02 -8.40
N ALA A 38 -1.93 11.74 -8.59
CA ALA A 38 -2.44 10.39 -8.66
C ALA A 38 -1.54 9.64 -9.65
N MET A 39 -0.69 8.79 -9.11
CA MET A 39 0.44 8.21 -9.84
C MET A 39 -0.05 7.64 -11.16
N SER A 40 0.61 8.01 -12.25
CA SER A 40 0.32 7.35 -13.52
C SER A 40 0.44 5.84 -13.36
N PRO A 41 -0.34 5.03 -14.08
CA PRO A 41 -0.26 3.57 -14.00
C PRO A 41 1.18 3.03 -14.13
N ASP A 42 2.03 3.71 -14.88
CA ASP A 42 3.43 3.33 -15.07
C ASP A 42 4.31 3.61 -13.84
N LEU A 43 4.03 4.66 -13.08
CA LEU A 43 4.71 4.95 -11.81
C LEU A 43 4.26 3.96 -10.74
N ILE A 44 2.97 3.66 -10.66
CA ILE A 44 2.43 2.63 -9.75
C ILE A 44 3.08 1.27 -10.03
N LYS A 45 3.27 0.92 -11.30
CA LYS A 45 3.95 -0.33 -11.70
C LYS A 45 5.40 -0.41 -11.24
N LYS A 46 6.07 0.73 -11.07
CA LYS A 46 7.48 0.82 -10.62
C LYS A 46 7.63 1.03 -9.12
N ALA A 47 6.57 1.40 -8.41
CA ALA A 47 6.59 1.64 -6.97
C ALA A 47 7.04 0.40 -6.19
N PRO A 48 7.61 0.54 -4.99
CA PRO A 48 7.83 -0.57 -4.09
C PRO A 48 6.55 -1.38 -3.88
N SER A 49 6.68 -2.67 -3.67
CA SER A 49 5.52 -3.54 -3.44
C SER A 49 5.83 -4.55 -2.37
N TYR A 50 4.87 -4.80 -1.51
CA TYR A 50 4.99 -5.62 -0.31
C TYR A 50 3.99 -6.77 -0.34
N HIS A 51 4.22 -7.78 0.48
CA HIS A 51 3.24 -8.82 0.69
C HIS A 51 2.05 -8.28 1.47
N GLY A 52 0.85 -8.73 1.12
CA GLY A 52 -0.38 -8.48 1.85
C GLY A 52 -1.27 -9.71 1.77
N ILE A 53 -2.13 -9.86 2.75
CA ILE A 53 -3.14 -10.91 2.78
C ILE A 53 -4.51 -10.27 2.67
N ILE A 54 -5.34 -10.81 1.80
CA ILE A 54 -6.72 -10.38 1.64
C ILE A 54 -7.63 -11.58 1.89
N LEU A 55 -8.47 -11.48 2.91
CA LEU A 55 -9.48 -12.47 3.25
C LEU A 55 -10.86 -11.98 2.85
N VAL A 56 -11.72 -12.90 2.49
CA VAL A 56 -13.12 -12.61 2.11
C VAL A 56 -14.02 -12.85 3.30
N LYS A 57 -14.80 -11.84 3.67
CA LYS A 57 -15.76 -11.91 4.78
C LYS A 57 -17.16 -12.35 4.33
N ASN A 58 -17.56 -11.97 3.11
CA ASN A 58 -18.90 -12.21 2.59
C ASN A 58 -18.92 -12.20 1.05
N GLU A 59 -20.09 -12.36 0.45
CA GLU A 59 -20.26 -12.42 -1.01
C GLU A 59 -19.83 -11.10 -1.71
N THR A 60 -20.08 -9.95 -1.10
CA THR A 60 -19.59 -8.65 -1.60
C THR A 60 -18.06 -8.63 -1.66
N GLY A 61 -17.40 -9.11 -0.60
CA GLY A 61 -15.94 -9.24 -0.56
C GLY A 61 -15.42 -10.20 -1.62
N ARG A 62 -16.11 -11.30 -1.91
CA ARG A 62 -15.72 -12.24 -2.97
C ARG A 62 -15.73 -11.54 -4.35
N ILE A 63 -16.79 -10.77 -4.65
CA ILE A 63 -16.87 -10.00 -5.89
C ILE A 63 -15.78 -8.95 -5.95
N ASN A 64 -15.54 -8.22 -4.85
CA ASN A 64 -14.52 -7.19 -4.78
C ASN A 64 -13.11 -7.76 -4.90
N LEU A 65 -12.81 -8.91 -4.28
CA LEU A 65 -11.54 -9.61 -4.46
C LEU A 65 -11.32 -9.99 -5.94
N ASN A 66 -12.33 -10.52 -6.62
CA ASN A 66 -12.22 -10.85 -8.05
C ASN A 66 -11.92 -9.61 -8.90
N ARG A 67 -12.52 -8.45 -8.59
CA ARG A 67 -12.23 -7.18 -9.26
C ARG A 67 -10.78 -6.73 -9.02
N LEU A 68 -10.30 -6.82 -7.77
CA LEU A 68 -8.92 -6.51 -7.42
C LEU A 68 -7.93 -7.41 -8.16
N VAL A 69 -8.19 -8.73 -8.18
CA VAL A 69 -7.35 -9.69 -8.92
C VAL A 69 -7.33 -9.37 -10.40
N SER A 70 -8.49 -9.12 -11.02
CA SER A 70 -8.56 -8.79 -12.44
C SER A 70 -7.79 -7.51 -12.76
N ALA A 71 -8.00 -6.43 -12.00
CA ALA A 71 -7.28 -5.17 -12.20
C ALA A 71 -5.76 -5.35 -11.99
N SER A 72 -5.35 -6.13 -11.00
CA SER A 72 -3.92 -6.38 -10.74
C SER A 72 -3.19 -7.05 -11.90
N HIS A 73 -3.89 -7.87 -12.69
CA HIS A 73 -3.34 -8.55 -13.86
C HIS A 73 -3.48 -7.72 -15.14
N LEU A 74 -4.57 -7.00 -15.31
CA LEU A 74 -4.85 -6.27 -16.55
C LEU A 74 -4.19 -4.89 -16.55
N ASP A 75 -4.31 -4.15 -15.43
CA ASP A 75 -3.94 -2.74 -15.38
C ASP A 75 -2.58 -2.51 -14.68
N TYR A 76 -2.29 -3.31 -13.63
CA TYR A 76 -1.16 -3.09 -12.73
C TYR A 76 -0.11 -4.19 -12.75
N PHE A 77 -0.06 -5.01 -13.79
CA PHE A 77 0.94 -6.05 -13.92
C PHE A 77 2.31 -5.49 -14.29
N ASN A 78 3.32 -5.77 -13.44
CA ASN A 78 4.72 -5.53 -13.77
C ASN A 78 5.57 -6.64 -13.14
N ARG A 79 5.96 -7.62 -13.93
CA ARG A 79 6.60 -8.90 -13.53
C ARG A 79 5.75 -9.74 -12.57
N ARG A 80 4.89 -9.11 -11.80
CA ARG A 80 3.93 -9.69 -10.84
C ARG A 80 2.67 -8.84 -10.80
N PRO A 81 1.52 -9.41 -10.49
CA PRO A 81 0.30 -8.62 -10.27
C PRO A 81 0.48 -7.74 -9.02
N ARG A 82 0.01 -6.50 -9.10
CA ARG A 82 0.10 -5.51 -8.04
C ARG A 82 -1.26 -4.93 -7.74
N MET A 83 -1.49 -4.59 -6.50
CA MET A 83 -2.71 -3.93 -6.05
C MET A 83 -2.33 -2.60 -5.38
N PRO A 84 -2.55 -1.46 -6.03
CA PRO A 84 -2.38 -0.17 -5.38
C PRO A 84 -3.29 -0.04 -4.16
N GLU A 85 -2.82 0.64 -3.13
CA GLU A 85 -3.60 0.88 -1.92
C GLU A 85 -4.94 1.57 -2.23
N SER A 86 -4.93 2.56 -3.11
CA SER A 86 -6.13 3.28 -3.56
C SER A 86 -7.17 2.34 -4.20
N LEU A 87 -6.72 1.33 -4.93
CA LEU A 87 -7.60 0.32 -5.51
C LEU A 87 -8.19 -0.60 -4.44
N ILE A 88 -7.37 -1.00 -3.46
CA ILE A 88 -7.82 -1.79 -2.31
C ILE A 88 -8.87 -1.00 -1.51
N GLN A 89 -8.62 0.27 -1.23
CA GLN A 89 -9.57 1.14 -0.55
C GLN A 89 -10.91 1.24 -1.30
N LYS A 90 -10.86 1.38 -2.61
CA LYS A 90 -12.06 1.43 -3.46
C LYS A 90 -12.93 0.18 -3.34
N TYR A 91 -12.33 -0.99 -3.19
CA TYR A 91 -13.03 -2.29 -3.13
C TYR A 91 -12.94 -2.94 -1.74
N ARG A 92 -12.75 -2.13 -0.69
CA ARG A 92 -12.52 -2.59 0.69
C ARG A 92 -13.69 -3.37 1.28
N GLU A 93 -14.92 -3.08 0.86
CA GLU A 93 -16.11 -3.66 1.46
C GLU A 93 -16.13 -5.19 1.36
N GLY A 94 -16.38 -5.83 2.50
CA GLY A 94 -16.42 -7.29 2.61
C GLY A 94 -15.06 -7.99 2.59
N LEU A 95 -13.95 -7.22 2.66
CA LEU A 95 -12.58 -7.72 2.73
C LEU A 95 -12.00 -7.49 4.13
N ILE A 96 -11.04 -8.33 4.48
CA ILE A 96 -10.20 -8.22 5.67
C ILE A 96 -8.76 -8.24 5.18
N LEU A 97 -7.96 -7.25 5.58
CA LEU A 97 -6.57 -7.13 5.19
C LEU A 97 -5.63 -7.49 6.33
N GLY A 98 -4.62 -8.30 6.02
CA GLY A 98 -3.55 -8.66 6.92
C GLY A 98 -2.20 -8.10 6.51
N SER A 99 -1.37 -7.78 7.50
CA SER A 99 -0.03 -7.18 7.29
C SER A 99 0.99 -8.15 6.67
N ALA A 100 0.65 -9.41 6.58
CA ALA A 100 1.49 -10.50 6.09
C ALA A 100 2.82 -10.67 6.89
N CYS A 101 3.81 -11.30 6.25
CA CYS A 101 5.07 -11.75 6.84
C CYS A 101 6.15 -10.66 6.85
N GLU A 102 7.41 -11.07 7.03
CA GLU A 102 8.61 -10.20 6.98
C GLU A 102 8.75 -9.43 5.65
N ALA A 103 8.15 -9.91 4.57
CA ALA A 103 8.09 -9.19 3.30
C ALA A 103 6.88 -8.23 3.19
N GLY A 104 6.09 -8.11 4.24
CA GLY A 104 4.99 -7.14 4.39
C GLY A 104 5.50 -5.73 4.64
N GLU A 105 4.67 -4.74 4.31
CA GLU A 105 5.05 -3.33 4.42
C GLU A 105 5.32 -2.91 5.86
N LEU A 106 4.45 -3.29 6.79
CA LEU A 106 4.58 -2.95 8.21
C LEU A 106 5.90 -3.47 8.79
N PHE A 107 6.23 -4.74 8.54
CA PHE A 107 7.47 -5.34 9.02
C PHE A 107 8.69 -4.65 8.42
N GLN A 108 8.66 -4.37 7.12
CA GLN A 108 9.74 -3.65 6.44
C GLN A 108 9.87 -2.20 6.92
N ALA A 109 8.77 -1.54 7.29
CA ALA A 109 8.78 -0.20 7.87
C ALA A 109 9.47 -0.19 9.25
N VAL A 110 9.17 -1.18 10.09
CA VAL A 110 9.83 -1.35 11.40
C VAL A 110 11.35 -1.56 11.25
N ILE A 111 11.77 -2.47 10.35
CA ILE A 111 13.21 -2.72 10.11
C ILE A 111 13.94 -1.46 9.61
N ARG A 112 13.27 -0.63 8.80
CA ARG A 112 13.84 0.61 8.27
C ARG A 112 13.84 1.75 9.27
N GLY A 113 13.30 1.55 10.48
CA GLY A 113 13.25 2.55 11.53
C GLY A 113 12.34 3.73 11.22
N LYS A 114 11.20 3.50 10.57
CA LYS A 114 10.18 4.53 10.35
C LYS A 114 9.67 5.08 11.68
N SER A 115 9.22 6.33 11.69
CA SER A 115 8.70 7.00 12.88
C SER A 115 7.46 6.30 13.44
N GLU A 116 7.14 6.54 14.71
CA GLU A 116 5.94 5.99 15.35
C GLU A 116 4.65 6.44 14.65
N GLU A 117 4.63 7.67 14.15
CA GLU A 117 3.50 8.23 13.41
C GLU A 117 3.28 7.48 12.09
N GLU A 118 4.33 7.26 11.30
CA GLU A 118 4.28 6.50 10.05
C GLU A 118 3.86 5.05 10.30
N LEU A 119 4.38 4.42 11.36
CA LEU A 119 4.00 3.07 11.74
C LEU A 119 2.53 3.00 12.17
N ALA A 120 2.04 4.01 12.91
CA ALA A 120 0.65 4.08 13.32
C ALA A 120 -0.33 4.22 12.14
N GLU A 121 0.06 4.91 11.07
CA GLU A 121 -0.72 4.99 9.83
C GLU A 121 -0.79 3.63 9.14
N LEU A 122 0.34 2.96 8.97
CA LEU A 122 0.39 1.61 8.39
C LEU A 122 -0.42 0.61 9.20
N VAL A 123 -0.34 0.65 10.54
CA VAL A 123 -1.13 -0.21 11.43
C VAL A 123 -2.62 -0.03 11.19
N ARG A 124 -3.10 1.20 11.00
CA ARG A 124 -4.53 1.48 10.77
C ARG A 124 -5.05 0.99 9.42
N PHE A 125 -4.16 0.80 8.45
CA PHE A 125 -4.54 0.31 7.13
C PHE A 125 -4.98 -1.15 7.14
N TYR A 126 -4.37 -1.97 8.01
CA TYR A 126 -4.65 -3.40 8.13
C TYR A 126 -5.71 -3.67 9.20
N ASP A 127 -6.51 -4.72 9.02
CA ASP A 127 -7.51 -5.17 9.98
C ASP A 127 -6.90 -6.08 11.06
N TYR A 128 -5.80 -6.77 10.72
CA TYR A 128 -5.05 -7.61 11.65
C TYR A 128 -3.56 -7.64 11.29
N HIS A 129 -2.75 -7.98 12.28
CA HIS A 129 -1.30 -8.13 12.11
C HIS A 129 -0.89 -9.55 12.40
N GLU A 130 0.07 -10.03 11.61
CA GLU A 130 0.67 -11.33 11.80
C GLU A 130 1.95 -11.20 12.61
N ILE A 131 2.05 -12.01 13.68
CA ILE A 131 3.25 -12.10 14.51
C ILE A 131 3.95 -13.41 14.15
N GLN A 132 5.17 -13.30 13.63
CA GLN A 132 5.98 -14.47 13.32
C GLN A 132 6.93 -14.76 14.48
N PRO A 133 6.95 -15.99 15.04
CA PRO A 133 7.91 -16.39 16.05
C PRO A 133 9.34 -16.37 15.51
N ILE A 134 10.30 -15.95 16.31
CA ILE A 134 11.72 -15.96 15.96
C ILE A 134 12.17 -17.42 15.76
N GLY A 135 12.76 -17.72 14.59
CA GLY A 135 13.32 -19.04 14.29
C GLY A 135 12.35 -20.07 13.71
N SER A 136 11.11 -19.70 13.40
CA SER A 136 10.19 -20.60 12.70
C SER A 136 10.49 -20.65 11.21
N PRO A 137 10.48 -21.84 10.56
CA PRO A 137 10.43 -21.93 9.12
C PRO A 137 9.14 -21.26 8.60
N PRO A 138 9.09 -20.76 7.37
CA PRO A 138 8.06 -19.86 6.86
C PRO A 138 6.63 -20.42 6.76
N ALA A 139 6.33 -21.52 7.42
CA ALA A 139 5.08 -22.26 7.21
C ALA A 139 4.22 -22.48 8.45
N ILE A 140 4.54 -21.98 9.65
CA ILE A 140 3.79 -22.40 10.85
C ILE A 140 3.43 -21.23 11.76
N LEU A 141 2.10 -21.07 11.93
CA LEU A 141 1.37 -20.36 12.98
C LEU A 141 1.58 -18.85 13.07
N THR A 142 0.75 -18.17 12.34
CA THR A 142 0.41 -16.78 12.59
C THR A 142 -0.61 -16.70 13.71
N ASP A 143 -0.22 -16.16 14.86
CA ASP A 143 -1.21 -15.67 15.81
C ASP A 143 -1.82 -14.40 15.22
N ILE A 144 -3.11 -14.48 14.87
CA ILE A 144 -3.86 -13.36 14.33
C ILE A 144 -4.22 -12.44 15.50
N VAL A 145 -3.62 -11.25 15.53
CA VAL A 145 -3.97 -10.22 16.50
C VAL A 145 -4.96 -9.26 15.85
N PRO A 146 -6.25 -9.26 16.26
CA PRO A 146 -7.23 -8.32 15.71
C PRO A 146 -6.94 -6.90 16.22
N VAL A 147 -6.82 -5.94 15.32
CA VAL A 147 -6.52 -4.53 15.67
C VAL A 147 -7.73 -3.79 16.21
N ASN A 148 -8.94 -4.18 15.87
CA ASN A 148 -10.16 -3.45 16.23
C ASN A 148 -11.30 -4.34 16.77
N GLY A 149 -11.01 -5.48 17.37
CA GLY A 149 -12.01 -6.29 18.08
C GLY A 149 -13.09 -6.94 17.18
N HIS A 150 -12.93 -6.93 15.85
CA HIS A 150 -13.98 -7.34 14.91
C HIS A 150 -13.78 -8.70 14.25
N ALA A 151 -12.69 -9.39 14.48
CA ALA A 151 -12.49 -10.74 13.94
C ALA A 151 -12.54 -11.79 15.05
N LYS A 152 -13.68 -12.44 15.22
CA LYS A 152 -13.73 -13.72 15.92
C LYS A 152 -13.21 -14.80 14.98
N ALA A 153 -12.28 -15.61 15.46
CA ALA A 153 -11.58 -16.67 14.71
C ALA A 153 -12.49 -17.79 14.10
N GLY A 154 -13.78 -17.64 14.09
CA GLY A 154 -14.75 -18.61 13.55
C GLY A 154 -15.55 -18.12 12.33
N GLU A 155 -15.41 -16.88 11.89
CA GLU A 155 -16.27 -16.30 10.83
C GLU A 155 -15.59 -16.17 9.46
N CYS A 156 -14.34 -16.58 9.32
CA CYS A 156 -13.64 -16.55 8.03
C CYS A 156 -13.90 -17.82 7.23
N GLN A 157 -14.78 -17.76 6.25
CA GLN A 157 -14.87 -18.80 5.22
C GLN A 157 -13.68 -18.69 4.27
N ALA A 158 -12.86 -19.76 4.26
CA ALA A 158 -11.86 -20.12 3.27
C ALA A 158 -10.89 -19.00 2.82
N ALA A 159 -9.71 -19.01 3.42
CA ALA A 159 -8.55 -18.35 2.85
C ALA A 159 -8.25 -18.95 1.48
N LEU A 160 -8.54 -18.21 0.41
CA LEU A 160 -7.88 -18.46 -0.86
C LEU A 160 -6.45 -17.94 -0.71
N CYS A 161 -5.53 -18.80 -0.25
CA CYS A 161 -4.09 -18.60 -0.45
C CYS A 161 -3.83 -18.66 -1.97
N GLY A 162 -4.16 -17.56 -2.63
CA GLY A 162 -3.74 -17.31 -4.00
C GLY A 162 -2.29 -16.82 -4.03
N PRO A 163 -1.67 -16.79 -5.21
CA PRO A 163 -0.30 -16.36 -5.37
C PRO A 163 -0.10 -14.97 -4.74
N HIS A 164 0.99 -14.83 -4.00
CA HIS A 164 1.38 -13.65 -3.24
C HIS A 164 1.07 -12.34 -3.97
N PHE A 165 0.02 -11.65 -3.56
CA PHE A 165 -0.27 -10.31 -4.04
C PHE A 165 0.66 -9.30 -3.37
N ARG A 166 1.09 -8.29 -4.11
CA ARG A 166 1.90 -7.21 -3.55
C ARG A 166 1.09 -5.94 -3.54
N ILE A 167 0.99 -5.36 -2.35
CA ILE A 167 0.42 -4.03 -2.13
C ILE A 167 1.53 -3.03 -2.42
N GLY A 168 1.24 -2.03 -3.23
CA GLY A 168 2.13 -0.91 -3.53
C GLY A 168 1.59 0.37 -2.87
N SER A 169 2.47 1.06 -2.19
CA SER A 169 2.22 2.40 -1.65
C SER A 169 2.25 3.45 -2.75
#